data_6dfb97819f71bec2b23d005c25db923e
#
_entry.id   6dfb97819f71bec2b23d005c25db923e
#
_cell.length_a   1.000
_cell.length_b   1.000
_cell.length_c   1.000
_cell.angle_alpha   90.00
_cell.angle_beta   90.00
_cell.angle_gamma   90.00
#
_symmetry.space_group_name_H-M   'P 1'
#
loop_
_entity.id
_entity.type
_entity.pdbx_description
1 polymer ?
#
loop_
_entity_poly.entity_id
_entity_poly.type
_entity_poly.pdbx_seq_one_letter_code
_entity_poly.pdbx_strand_id
1 'polypeptide(L)'
;MDALQKAREYLERDPLLYMDMLGPLDRGMVEVVSLREDGVLLYNGPGEAFMLAADSLEAGKALCAGVEAMEIATAHDGETGAFLRDRYHLPDLRGCTQAAYLEKEPLPVPPGFEIRPLGEEFFSLILVNYHSFTDPEYIHKRIAAGVMHGAFQKGELL
;
A
#
# COMPACT_ATOMS: atom_id res chain seq x y z
N MET A 1 -5.15 -25.26 7.02
CA MET A 1 -4.47 -24.06 6.50
C MET A 1 -5.39 -22.89 6.74
N ASP A 2 -4.93 -21.87 7.41
CA ASP A 2 -5.75 -20.71 7.73
C ASP A 2 -5.94 -19.76 6.51
N ALA A 3 -6.84 -18.80 6.62
CA ALA A 3 -7.17 -17.90 5.52
C ALA A 3 -5.98 -17.00 5.11
N LEU A 4 -5.16 -16.57 6.08
CA LEU A 4 -3.98 -15.75 5.80
C LEU A 4 -2.93 -16.51 5.00
N GLN A 5 -2.70 -17.79 5.33
CA GLN A 5 -1.76 -18.61 4.60
C GLN A 5 -2.21 -18.85 3.15
N LYS A 6 -3.50 -19.08 2.92
CA LYS A 6 -4.05 -19.24 1.56
C LYS A 6 -3.99 -17.92 0.77
N ALA A 7 -4.27 -16.79 1.43
CA ALA A 7 -4.12 -15.47 0.81
C ALA A 7 -2.68 -15.23 0.38
N ARG A 8 -1.71 -15.55 1.23
CA ARG A 8 -0.28 -15.50 0.91
C ARG A 8 0.05 -16.34 -0.33
N GLU A 9 -0.35 -17.61 -0.35
CA GLU A 9 -0.08 -18.50 -1.48
C GLU A 9 -0.67 -18.00 -2.81
N TYR A 10 -1.83 -17.32 -2.76
CA TYR A 10 -2.39 -16.66 -3.93
C TYR A 10 -1.51 -15.49 -4.39
N LEU A 11 -1.14 -14.59 -3.48
CA LEU A 11 -0.37 -13.38 -3.79
C LEU A 11 1.07 -13.71 -4.23
N GLU A 12 1.66 -14.78 -3.72
CA GLU A 12 3.01 -15.24 -4.09
C GLU A 12 3.09 -15.81 -5.52
N ARG A 13 1.96 -15.96 -6.23
CA ARG A 13 1.96 -16.32 -7.68
C ARG A 13 2.60 -15.20 -8.53
N ASP A 14 2.42 -13.94 -8.13
CA ASP A 14 3.11 -12.79 -8.72
C ASP A 14 3.52 -11.78 -7.63
N PRO A 15 4.65 -12.02 -6.95
CA PRO A 15 5.05 -11.20 -5.82
C PRO A 15 5.45 -9.77 -6.20
N LEU A 16 5.76 -9.50 -7.47
CA LEU A 16 6.02 -8.14 -7.92
C LEU A 16 4.73 -7.36 -8.14
N LEU A 17 3.71 -8.00 -8.69
CA LEU A 17 2.39 -7.38 -8.87
C LEU A 17 1.72 -7.10 -7.53
N TYR A 18 1.85 -8.00 -6.56
CA TYR A 18 1.15 -7.95 -5.28
C TYR A 18 2.03 -7.54 -4.09
N MET A 19 3.17 -6.87 -4.35
CA MET A 19 4.10 -6.45 -3.27
C MET A 19 3.45 -5.49 -2.26
N ASP A 20 2.51 -4.65 -2.71
CA ASP A 20 1.74 -3.73 -1.87
C ASP A 20 0.78 -4.45 -0.91
N MET A 21 0.33 -5.66 -1.25
CA MET A 21 -0.50 -6.53 -0.41
C MET A 21 0.34 -7.46 0.47
N LEU A 22 1.42 -8.03 -0.07
CA LEU A 22 2.33 -8.92 0.66
C LEU A 22 3.00 -8.21 1.84
N GLY A 23 3.45 -6.98 1.65
CA GLY A 23 4.10 -6.21 2.70
C GLY A 23 3.24 -5.98 3.95
N PRO A 24 2.00 -5.50 3.86
CA PRO A 24 1.07 -5.42 4.98
C PRO A 24 0.69 -6.78 5.57
N LEU A 25 0.53 -7.81 4.74
CA LEU A 25 0.24 -9.17 5.19
C LEU A 25 1.37 -9.74 6.06
N ASP A 26 2.63 -9.55 5.66
CA ASP A 26 3.80 -9.97 6.43
C ASP A 26 3.90 -9.29 7.80
N ARG A 27 3.43 -8.07 7.88
CA ARG A 27 3.41 -7.28 9.13
C ARG A 27 2.19 -7.51 9.99
N GLY A 28 1.27 -8.40 9.60
CA GLY A 28 0.03 -8.64 10.33
C GLY A 28 -0.92 -7.44 10.37
N MET A 29 -0.89 -6.59 9.33
CA MET A 29 -1.67 -5.33 9.24
C MET A 29 -2.97 -5.51 8.47
N VAL A 30 -3.26 -6.72 7.98
CA VAL A 30 -4.43 -6.99 7.15
C VAL A 30 -5.31 -8.10 7.72
N GLU A 31 -6.58 -8.02 7.39
CA GLU A 31 -7.58 -9.06 7.60
C GLU A 31 -8.05 -9.61 6.24
N VAL A 32 -8.30 -10.91 6.16
CA VAL A 32 -8.87 -11.53 4.97
C VAL A 32 -10.39 -11.35 5.02
N VAL A 33 -10.91 -10.48 4.17
CA VAL A 33 -12.35 -10.20 4.06
C VAL A 33 -13.05 -11.27 3.24
N SER A 34 -12.45 -11.65 2.11
CA SER A 34 -12.97 -12.69 1.23
C SER A 34 -11.80 -13.39 0.51
N LEU A 35 -11.93 -14.70 0.31
CA LEU A 35 -10.90 -15.53 -0.30
C LEU A 35 -11.53 -16.59 -1.20
N ARG A 36 -10.97 -16.73 -2.40
CA ARG A 36 -11.34 -17.70 -3.42
C ARG A 36 -10.07 -18.29 -4.06
N GLU A 37 -10.21 -19.33 -4.87
CA GLU A 37 -9.08 -19.88 -5.65
C GLU A 37 -8.55 -18.88 -6.68
N ASP A 38 -9.41 -17.98 -7.17
CA ASP A 38 -9.19 -16.99 -8.23
C ASP A 38 -9.01 -15.57 -7.70
N GLY A 39 -8.79 -15.39 -6.36
CA GLY A 39 -8.52 -14.06 -5.83
C GLY A 39 -8.66 -13.93 -4.31
N VAL A 40 -8.29 -12.74 -3.82
CA VAL A 40 -8.38 -12.36 -2.42
C VAL A 40 -8.74 -10.88 -2.26
N LEU A 41 -9.59 -10.61 -1.27
CA LEU A 41 -9.89 -9.27 -0.78
C LEU A 41 -9.36 -9.15 0.65
N LEU A 42 -8.43 -8.24 0.86
CA LEU A 42 -7.88 -7.91 2.17
C LEU A 42 -8.41 -6.54 2.63
N TYR A 43 -8.47 -6.35 3.94
CA TYR A 43 -8.65 -5.03 4.55
C TYR A 43 -7.39 -4.67 5.35
N ASN A 44 -6.78 -3.54 5.01
CA ASN A 44 -5.63 -2.99 5.73
C ASN A 44 -6.14 -2.01 6.79
N GLY A 45 -6.15 -2.44 8.05
CA GLY A 45 -6.67 -1.64 9.16
C GLY A 45 -5.96 -0.29 9.34
N PRO A 46 -4.63 -0.22 9.41
CA PRO A 46 -3.92 1.06 9.53
C PRO A 46 -4.10 2.03 8.37
N GLY A 47 -4.38 1.52 7.18
CA GLY A 47 -4.61 2.33 5.97
C GLY A 47 -6.08 2.56 5.66
N GLU A 48 -6.98 1.94 6.43
CA GLU A 48 -8.45 1.96 6.23
C GLU A 48 -8.84 1.66 4.77
N ALA A 49 -8.11 0.74 4.13
CA ALA A 49 -8.21 0.49 2.70
C ALA A 49 -8.47 -0.99 2.39
N PHE A 50 -9.36 -1.24 1.45
CA PHE A 50 -9.52 -2.56 0.84
C PHE A 50 -8.47 -2.76 -0.25
N MET A 51 -7.97 -3.99 -0.36
CA MET A 51 -6.94 -4.37 -1.33
C MET A 51 -7.41 -5.63 -2.05
N LEU A 52 -7.70 -5.49 -3.34
CA LEU A 52 -8.29 -6.55 -4.17
C LEU A 52 -7.28 -7.07 -5.19
N ALA A 53 -7.03 -8.37 -5.13
CA ALA A 53 -6.31 -9.13 -6.14
C ALA A 53 -7.24 -10.22 -6.69
N ALA A 54 -7.43 -10.27 -8.00
CA ALA A 54 -8.33 -11.21 -8.66
C ALA A 54 -7.83 -11.55 -10.07
N ASP A 55 -8.05 -12.81 -10.49
CA ASP A 55 -7.65 -13.29 -11.83
C ASP A 55 -8.56 -12.73 -12.94
N SER A 56 -9.73 -12.17 -12.58
CA SER A 56 -10.69 -11.59 -13.51
C SER A 56 -11.64 -10.61 -12.82
N LEU A 57 -12.31 -9.77 -13.61
CA LEU A 57 -13.36 -8.88 -13.12
C LEU A 57 -14.50 -9.66 -12.40
N GLU A 58 -14.88 -10.82 -12.90
CA GLU A 58 -15.95 -11.64 -12.29
C GLU A 58 -15.51 -12.21 -10.93
N ALA A 59 -14.26 -12.64 -10.80
CA ALA A 59 -13.67 -13.02 -9.52
C ALA A 59 -13.67 -11.85 -8.54
N GLY A 60 -13.26 -10.66 -9.00
CA GLY A 60 -13.29 -9.43 -8.20
C GLY A 60 -14.69 -9.08 -7.70
N LYS A 61 -15.71 -9.15 -8.57
CA LYS A 61 -17.11 -8.95 -8.21
C LYS A 61 -17.58 -9.93 -7.14
N ALA A 62 -17.23 -11.21 -7.30
CA ALA A 62 -17.59 -12.27 -6.36
C ALA A 62 -16.94 -12.07 -4.98
N LEU A 63 -15.68 -11.62 -4.94
CA LEU A 63 -14.96 -11.31 -3.70
C LEU A 63 -15.60 -10.13 -2.94
N CYS A 64 -16.14 -9.16 -3.67
CA CYS A 64 -16.78 -7.98 -3.12
C CYS A 64 -18.27 -8.18 -2.78
N ALA A 65 -18.87 -9.35 -3.04
CA ALA A 65 -20.32 -9.54 -2.94
C ALA A 65 -20.88 -9.26 -1.53
N GLY A 66 -20.13 -9.57 -0.48
CA GLY A 66 -20.52 -9.38 0.93
C GLY A 66 -20.09 -8.04 1.53
N VAL A 67 -19.47 -7.14 0.75
CA VAL A 67 -19.01 -5.84 1.23
C VAL A 67 -20.03 -4.77 0.87
N GLU A 68 -20.55 -4.06 1.88
CA GLU A 68 -21.58 -3.04 1.70
C GLU A 68 -21.00 -1.68 1.32
N ALA A 69 -19.85 -1.31 1.88
CA ALA A 69 -19.21 -0.03 1.65
C ALA A 69 -17.68 -0.14 1.61
N MET A 70 -17.05 0.71 0.81
CA MET A 70 -15.62 0.97 0.78
C MET A 70 -15.42 2.48 0.62
N GLU A 71 -14.42 3.04 1.30
CA GLU A 71 -14.03 4.43 1.13
C GLU A 71 -12.73 4.56 0.32
N ILE A 72 -11.82 3.60 0.52
CA ILE A 72 -10.54 3.50 -0.20
C ILE A 72 -10.37 2.05 -0.64
N ALA A 73 -10.01 1.86 -1.89
CA ALA A 73 -9.70 0.54 -2.44
C ALA A 73 -8.54 0.59 -3.44
N THR A 74 -7.76 -0.49 -3.48
CA THR A 74 -6.76 -0.73 -4.52
C THR A 74 -7.11 -1.97 -5.33
N ALA A 75 -6.79 -1.95 -6.63
CA ALA A 75 -6.89 -3.07 -7.53
C ALA A 75 -5.70 -3.04 -8.51
N HIS A 76 -5.36 -4.19 -9.08
CA HIS A 76 -4.16 -4.34 -9.91
C HIS A 76 -4.45 -4.30 -11.42
N ASP A 77 -5.70 -4.02 -11.79
CA ASP A 77 -6.10 -3.76 -13.17
C ASP A 77 -7.18 -2.68 -13.28
N GLY A 78 -7.28 -2.07 -14.46
CA GLY A 78 -8.16 -0.92 -14.68
C GLY A 78 -9.65 -1.28 -14.69
N GLU A 79 -10.04 -2.48 -15.12
CA GLU A 79 -11.44 -2.91 -15.17
C GLU A 79 -11.99 -3.13 -13.76
N THR A 80 -11.22 -3.82 -12.93
CA THR A 80 -11.55 -4.02 -11.52
C THR A 80 -11.56 -2.70 -10.75
N GLY A 81 -10.59 -1.80 -11.02
CA GLY A 81 -10.59 -0.46 -10.44
C GLY A 81 -11.84 0.35 -10.81
N ALA A 82 -12.25 0.33 -12.08
CA ALA A 82 -13.48 0.99 -12.54
C ALA A 82 -14.73 0.40 -11.87
N PHE A 83 -14.81 -0.94 -11.76
CA PHE A 83 -15.91 -1.61 -11.05
C PHE A 83 -16.00 -1.17 -9.58
N LEU A 84 -14.87 -1.12 -8.85
CA LEU A 84 -14.87 -0.69 -7.45
C LEU A 84 -15.35 0.76 -7.30
N ARG A 85 -14.85 1.68 -8.14
CA ARG A 85 -15.29 3.07 -8.16
C ARG A 85 -16.80 3.18 -8.36
N ASP A 86 -17.33 2.51 -9.37
CA ASP A 86 -18.74 2.63 -9.75
C ASP A 86 -19.67 1.98 -8.71
N ARG A 87 -19.29 0.81 -8.18
CA ARG A 87 -20.11 0.08 -7.20
C ARG A 87 -20.15 0.79 -5.84
N TYR A 88 -19.03 1.33 -5.38
CA TYR A 88 -18.92 1.94 -4.05
C TYR A 88 -18.93 3.46 -4.08
N HIS A 89 -19.18 4.05 -5.26
CA HIS A 89 -19.25 5.51 -5.46
C HIS A 89 -17.98 6.23 -4.99
N LEU A 90 -16.80 5.61 -5.23
CA LEU A 90 -15.55 6.21 -4.89
C LEU A 90 -15.32 7.49 -5.72
N PRO A 91 -14.85 8.58 -5.11
CA PRO A 91 -14.80 9.89 -5.76
C PRO A 91 -13.80 9.96 -6.90
N ASP A 92 -12.80 9.10 -6.88
CA ASP A 92 -11.63 9.18 -7.75
C ASP A 92 -11.15 7.79 -8.19
N LEU A 93 -10.56 7.70 -9.37
CA LEU A 93 -9.82 6.53 -9.83
C LEU A 93 -8.45 6.99 -10.35
N ARG A 94 -7.38 6.58 -9.68
CA ARG A 94 -6.02 6.95 -10.04
C ARG A 94 -5.22 5.73 -10.48
N GLY A 95 -4.71 5.79 -11.70
CA GLY A 95 -3.70 4.82 -12.15
C GLY A 95 -2.36 5.12 -11.49
N CYS A 96 -1.76 4.11 -10.87
CA CYS A 96 -0.42 4.19 -10.29
C CYS A 96 0.52 3.23 -11.00
N THR A 97 1.80 3.60 -11.11
CA THR A 97 2.86 2.68 -11.52
C THR A 97 3.54 2.13 -10.28
N GLN A 98 3.60 0.82 -10.18
CA GLN A 98 4.37 0.14 -9.15
C GLN A 98 5.79 -0.09 -9.68
N ALA A 99 6.78 0.24 -8.88
CA ALA A 99 8.19 0.05 -9.21
C ALA A 99 8.88 -0.75 -8.11
N ALA A 100 9.69 -1.74 -8.51
CA ALA A 100 10.49 -2.55 -7.61
C ALA A 100 11.98 -2.40 -7.94
N TYR A 101 12.80 -2.24 -6.91
CA TYR A 101 14.25 -2.33 -7.02
C TYR A 101 14.67 -3.77 -6.71
N LEU A 102 15.20 -4.47 -7.72
CA LEU A 102 15.50 -5.91 -7.63
C LEU A 102 16.98 -6.20 -7.40
N GLU A 103 17.85 -5.20 -7.48
CA GLU A 103 19.26 -5.38 -7.24
C GLU A 103 19.55 -5.52 -5.73
N LYS A 104 20.60 -6.29 -5.40
CA LYS A 104 21.00 -6.49 -4.00
C LYS A 104 21.80 -5.33 -3.43
N GLU A 105 22.54 -4.63 -4.28
CA GLU A 105 23.36 -3.50 -3.88
C GLU A 105 22.53 -2.22 -3.86
N PRO A 106 22.61 -1.41 -2.79
CA PRO A 106 21.93 -0.12 -2.74
C PRO A 106 22.36 0.78 -3.91
N LEU A 107 21.44 1.59 -4.41
CA LEU A 107 21.79 2.63 -5.36
C LEU A 107 22.79 3.61 -4.73
N PRO A 108 23.87 4.00 -5.45
CA PRO A 108 24.80 4.98 -4.92
C PRO A 108 24.11 6.34 -4.74
N VAL A 109 24.32 6.97 -3.61
CA VAL A 109 23.88 8.34 -3.37
C VAL A 109 24.76 9.27 -4.23
N PRO A 110 24.18 10.13 -5.08
CA PRO A 110 24.96 11.06 -5.89
C PRO A 110 25.83 11.98 -5.04
N PRO A 111 27.01 12.40 -5.51
CA PRO A 111 27.88 13.31 -4.79
C PRO A 111 27.17 14.61 -4.39
N GLY A 112 27.34 15.03 -3.15
CA GLY A 112 26.73 16.24 -2.61
C GLY A 112 25.32 16.06 -2.04
N PHE A 113 24.78 14.82 -2.08
CA PHE A 113 23.54 14.46 -1.40
C PHE A 113 23.84 13.56 -0.20
N GLU A 114 22.99 13.68 0.80
CA GLU A 114 22.97 12.84 1.99
C GLU A 114 21.55 12.29 2.18
N ILE A 115 21.42 10.98 2.39
CA ILE A 115 20.16 10.35 2.77
C ILE A 115 20.27 9.99 4.25
N ARG A 116 19.36 10.54 5.06
CA ARG A 116 19.34 10.23 6.50
C ARG A 116 17.93 10.18 7.07
N PRO A 117 17.73 9.49 8.20
CA PRO A 117 16.44 9.50 8.89
C PRO A 117 16.00 10.93 9.23
N LEU A 118 14.70 11.18 9.09
CA LEU A 118 14.06 12.42 9.52
C LEU A 118 13.74 12.33 11.01
N GLY A 119 14.09 13.39 11.76
CA GLY A 119 13.72 13.54 13.16
C GLY A 119 12.44 14.34 13.35
N GLU A 120 12.05 14.54 14.61
CA GLU A 120 10.84 15.27 15.00
C GLU A 120 10.83 16.74 14.53
N GLU A 121 12.01 17.33 14.30
CA GLU A 121 12.14 18.68 13.75
C GLU A 121 11.51 18.84 12.36
N PHE A 122 11.31 17.73 11.64
CA PHE A 122 10.68 17.69 10.32
C PHE A 122 9.18 17.34 10.37
N PHE A 123 8.61 17.08 11.55
CA PHE A 123 7.22 16.65 11.70
C PHE A 123 6.23 17.56 10.98
N SER A 124 6.32 18.87 11.21
CA SER A 124 5.40 19.83 10.59
C SER A 124 5.51 19.86 9.06
N LEU A 125 6.73 19.71 8.53
CA LEU A 125 6.97 19.65 7.09
C LEU A 125 6.38 18.37 6.49
N ILE A 126 6.55 17.24 7.17
CA ILE A 126 5.98 15.95 6.75
C ILE A 126 4.46 16.03 6.75
N LEU A 127 3.84 16.52 7.83
CA LEU A 127 2.39 16.63 7.97
C LEU A 127 1.76 17.48 6.86
N VAL A 128 2.41 18.57 6.43
CA VAL A 128 1.91 19.44 5.36
C VAL A 128 2.06 18.82 3.97
N ASN A 129 3.12 18.03 3.74
CA ASN A 129 3.48 17.53 2.41
C ASN A 129 3.10 16.06 2.18
N TYR A 130 2.79 15.30 3.22
CA TYR A 130 2.46 13.88 3.12
C TYR A 130 0.95 13.68 3.01
N HIS A 131 0.43 13.79 1.79
CA HIS A 131 -1.01 13.84 1.53
C HIS A 131 -1.75 12.51 1.72
N SER A 132 -1.03 11.38 1.82
CA SER A 132 -1.65 10.05 1.93
C SER A 132 -2.01 9.66 3.37
N PHE A 133 -1.36 10.25 4.36
CA PHE A 133 -1.62 10.00 5.78
C PHE A 133 -1.50 11.29 6.56
N THR A 134 -2.61 11.83 6.98
CA THR A 134 -2.68 13.09 7.74
C THR A 134 -2.81 12.88 9.25
N ASP A 135 -2.75 11.62 9.71
CA ASP A 135 -2.77 11.30 11.14
C ASP A 135 -1.43 11.65 11.80
N PRO A 136 -1.40 12.66 12.70
CA PRO A 136 -0.19 13.06 13.40
C PRO A 136 0.46 11.93 14.20
N GLU A 137 -0.34 11.08 14.84
CA GLU A 137 0.15 9.97 15.67
C GLU A 137 0.87 8.93 14.81
N TYR A 138 0.34 8.63 13.62
CA TYR A 138 1.01 7.77 12.65
C TYR A 138 2.38 8.32 12.23
N ILE A 139 2.46 9.62 11.91
CA ILE A 139 3.72 10.27 11.51
C ILE A 139 4.75 10.20 12.64
N HIS A 140 4.37 10.54 13.90
CA HIS A 140 5.26 10.43 15.06
C HIS A 140 5.79 9.00 15.23
N LYS A 141 4.95 7.99 15.13
CA LYS A 141 5.36 6.58 15.20
C LYS A 141 6.37 6.21 14.11
N ARG A 142 6.19 6.73 12.87
CA ARG A 142 7.12 6.48 11.76
C ARG A 142 8.47 7.17 11.94
N ILE A 143 8.47 8.41 12.44
CA ILE A 143 9.69 9.13 12.79
C ILE A 143 10.44 8.39 13.90
N ALA A 144 9.76 8.05 15.00
CA ALA A 144 10.35 7.32 16.12
C ALA A 144 10.93 5.96 15.72
N ALA A 145 10.31 5.28 14.76
CA ALA A 145 10.81 4.03 14.20
C ALA A 145 12.04 4.21 13.26
N GLY A 146 12.44 5.44 12.92
CA GLY A 146 13.58 5.73 12.05
C GLY A 146 13.38 5.29 10.60
N VAL A 147 12.12 5.12 10.15
CA VAL A 147 11.81 4.60 8.81
C VAL A 147 11.46 5.68 7.79
N MET A 148 11.34 6.92 8.23
CA MET A 148 11.20 8.07 7.34
C MET A 148 12.58 8.67 7.04
N HIS A 149 12.91 8.82 5.77
CA HIS A 149 14.19 9.35 5.32
C HIS A 149 13.99 10.56 4.42
N GLY A 150 14.90 11.48 4.49
CA GLY A 150 14.96 12.66 3.63
C GLY A 150 16.26 12.72 2.84
N ALA A 151 16.19 13.34 1.67
CA ALA A 151 17.35 13.69 0.87
C ALA A 151 17.79 15.12 1.22
N PHE A 152 19.06 15.29 1.52
CA PHE A 152 19.63 16.57 1.89
C PHE A 152 20.70 16.99 0.89
N GLN A 153 20.77 18.28 0.60
CA GLN A 153 21.86 18.89 -0.15
C GLN A 153 22.35 20.10 0.61
N LYS A 154 23.65 20.16 0.89
CA LYS A 154 24.28 21.23 1.71
C LYS A 154 23.62 21.44 3.07
N GLY A 155 23.07 20.38 3.65
CA GLY A 155 22.37 20.40 4.94
C GLY A 155 20.89 20.80 4.89
N GLU A 156 20.35 21.18 3.72
CA GLU A 156 18.95 21.51 3.52
C GLU A 156 18.18 20.30 2.99
N LEU A 157 17.00 20.04 3.54
CA LEU A 157 16.06 19.03 3.07
C LEU A 157 15.47 19.47 1.73
N LEU A 158 15.42 18.53 0.75
CA LEU A 158 14.93 18.77 -0.61
C LEU A 158 13.43 18.49 -0.74
#